data_009f1556f22314ad551e238a00ac8f89
#
_entry.id   009f1556f22314ad551e238a00ac8f89
#
_cell.length_a   1.000
_cell.length_b   1.000
_cell.length_c   1.000
_cell.angle_alpha   90.00
_cell.angle_beta   90.00
_cell.angle_gamma   90.00
#
_symmetry.space_group_name_H-M   'P 1'
#
loop_
_entity.id
_entity.type
_entity.pdbx_description
1 polymer ?
#
loop_
_entity_poly.entity_id
_entity_poly.type
_entity_poly.pdbx_seq_one_letter_code
_entity_poly.pdbx_strand_id
1 'polypeptide(L)'
;MENLLSLWASSGIAQLQLGQFIMMMVGLGLLFLAINKGFEPLLLVPIGFGTILANIPGAGFDAAPVYDALGNMESPGGLLYYIYHAGIETGLFPLVIFMGVGAMTDFGPLLANPKTLLLGAAAQVGIFTTVLGAVALSHFGILDFSIQDAASIGIIGGADGPTAIFVTSKLAPDLLGAIAVAAYSYMALVPIIQPPIMRALTNPEERQIKMEQLRPVTKAERIVFPLSLLVLVAFLLPDAAPLLGMFCFGNLMKECGVVNRLSDTTQNALINVVTIFLGLGVGSKMSAEKFLNPETMGILGLGAVAFCIGTASGVLMAKLMNKLSTNKVNPLIGAAGVSAVPMAARVANKVGLEANPQNFLLMHAMGPNVAGVIGSAVAAGVMINLVGGM
;
A
#
# COMPACT_ATOMS: atom_id res chain seq x y z
N MET A 1 40.85 -23.95 -25.78
CA MET A 1 39.65 -24.67 -25.33
C MET A 1 39.30 -24.35 -23.89
N GLU A 2 40.25 -24.32 -22.97
CA GLU A 2 40.02 -23.98 -21.54
C GLU A 2 39.39 -22.62 -21.33
N ASN A 3 39.80 -21.58 -22.04
CA ASN A 3 39.23 -20.24 -21.95
C ASN A 3 37.75 -20.16 -22.45
N LEU A 4 37.36 -21.01 -23.41
CA LEU A 4 35.96 -21.05 -23.89
C LEU A 4 35.10 -21.83 -22.90
N LEU A 5 35.65 -22.89 -22.28
CA LEU A 5 34.95 -23.62 -21.23
C LEU A 5 34.78 -22.81 -19.96
N SER A 6 35.79 -21.98 -19.59
CA SER A 6 35.68 -21.07 -18.45
C SER A 6 34.67 -19.94 -18.70
N LEU A 7 34.64 -19.38 -19.91
CA LEU A 7 33.63 -18.42 -20.32
C LEU A 7 32.21 -19.02 -20.32
N TRP A 8 32.05 -20.27 -20.77
CA TRP A 8 30.77 -20.95 -20.68
C TRP A 8 30.35 -21.18 -19.22
N ALA A 9 31.25 -21.71 -18.39
CA ALA A 9 31.00 -21.98 -16.98
C ALA A 9 30.67 -20.71 -16.16
N SER A 10 31.24 -19.56 -16.56
CA SER A 10 30.92 -18.25 -15.96
C SER A 10 29.67 -17.56 -16.55
N SER A 11 29.10 -18.13 -17.62
CA SER A 11 27.90 -17.53 -18.23
C SER A 11 26.67 -17.71 -17.34
N GLY A 12 25.79 -16.72 -17.32
CA GLY A 12 24.51 -16.77 -16.60
C GLY A 12 23.63 -17.95 -17.02
N ILE A 13 23.77 -18.45 -18.26
CA ILE A 13 23.01 -19.64 -18.74
C ILE A 13 23.49 -20.91 -18.03
N ALA A 14 24.80 -21.08 -17.89
CA ALA A 14 25.39 -22.26 -17.23
C ALA A 14 25.12 -22.29 -15.72
N GLN A 15 24.93 -21.12 -15.10
CA GLN A 15 24.69 -20.95 -13.67
C GLN A 15 23.19 -20.84 -13.33
N LEU A 16 22.31 -20.85 -14.34
CA LEU A 16 20.89 -20.62 -14.13
C LEU A 16 20.24 -21.77 -13.35
N GLN A 17 19.69 -21.45 -12.18
CA GLN A 17 18.89 -22.37 -11.38
C GLN A 17 17.41 -22.27 -11.79
N LEU A 18 16.67 -23.38 -11.61
CA LEU A 18 15.24 -23.43 -11.94
C LEU A 18 14.42 -22.36 -11.20
N GLY A 19 14.74 -22.12 -9.92
CA GLY A 19 14.06 -21.10 -9.11
C GLY A 19 14.26 -19.69 -9.68
N GLN A 20 15.48 -19.35 -10.08
CA GLN A 20 15.79 -18.05 -10.71
C GLN A 20 15.04 -17.88 -12.04
N PHE A 21 14.97 -18.94 -12.86
CA PHE A 21 14.20 -18.93 -14.10
C PHE A 21 12.72 -18.68 -13.83
N ILE A 22 12.12 -19.37 -12.84
CA ILE A 22 10.72 -19.16 -12.45
C ILE A 22 10.50 -17.72 -12.01
N MET A 23 11.40 -17.16 -11.19
CA MET A 23 11.27 -15.78 -10.72
C MET A 23 11.43 -14.74 -11.85
N MET A 24 12.30 -14.99 -12.83
CA MET A 24 12.33 -14.16 -14.03
C MET A 24 11.00 -14.21 -14.81
N MET A 25 10.38 -15.38 -14.91
CA MET A 25 9.05 -15.52 -15.52
C MET A 25 7.96 -14.82 -14.71
N VAL A 26 8.05 -14.84 -13.37
CA VAL A 26 7.17 -14.03 -12.49
C VAL A 26 7.37 -12.55 -12.78
N GLY A 27 8.61 -12.06 -12.86
CA GLY A 27 8.92 -10.68 -13.22
C GLY A 27 8.33 -10.27 -14.58
N LEU A 28 8.47 -11.13 -15.61
CA LEU A 28 7.85 -10.92 -16.92
C LEU A 28 6.30 -10.92 -16.83
N GLY A 29 5.73 -11.78 -15.99
CA GLY A 29 4.29 -11.79 -15.70
C GLY A 29 3.80 -10.48 -15.09
N LEU A 30 4.53 -9.92 -14.12
CA LEU A 30 4.24 -8.62 -13.53
C LEU A 30 4.31 -7.49 -14.58
N LEU A 31 5.34 -7.50 -15.44
CA LEU A 31 5.45 -6.56 -16.55
C LEU A 31 4.26 -6.70 -17.52
N PHE A 32 3.87 -7.91 -17.86
CA PHE A 32 2.70 -8.16 -18.72
C PHE A 32 1.42 -7.59 -18.11
N LEU A 33 1.18 -7.81 -16.81
CA LEU A 33 0.01 -7.27 -16.10
C LEU A 33 0.04 -5.74 -16.08
N ALA A 34 1.19 -5.15 -15.82
CA ALA A 34 1.35 -3.69 -15.80
C ALA A 34 1.12 -3.07 -17.19
N ILE A 35 1.76 -3.61 -18.23
CA ILE A 35 1.76 -3.04 -19.59
C ILE A 35 0.43 -3.33 -20.31
N ASN A 36 -0.05 -4.59 -20.31
CA ASN A 36 -1.19 -4.98 -21.09
C ASN A 36 -2.54 -4.85 -20.36
N LYS A 37 -2.54 -4.95 -19.04
CA LYS A 37 -3.75 -4.84 -18.22
C LYS A 37 -3.88 -3.52 -17.48
N GLY A 38 -2.83 -2.69 -17.47
CA GLY A 38 -2.83 -1.40 -16.79
C GLY A 38 -2.87 -1.50 -15.26
N PHE A 39 -2.41 -2.62 -14.69
CA PHE A 39 -2.39 -2.85 -13.24
C PHE A 39 -1.23 -2.08 -12.61
N GLU A 40 -1.54 -0.97 -11.93
CA GLU A 40 -0.59 -0.11 -11.21
C GLU A 40 0.79 0.00 -11.91
N PRO A 41 0.83 0.48 -13.18
CA PRO A 41 2.02 0.40 -14.01
C PRO A 41 3.21 1.15 -13.41
N LEU A 42 2.97 2.23 -12.65
CA LEU A 42 4.04 3.01 -12.02
C LEU A 42 4.88 2.21 -11.02
N LEU A 43 4.28 1.18 -10.40
CA LEU A 43 4.94 0.33 -9.41
C LEU A 43 5.28 -1.05 -9.94
N LEU A 44 4.33 -1.72 -10.62
CA LEU A 44 4.57 -3.08 -11.08
C LEU A 44 5.64 -3.17 -12.18
N VAL A 45 5.84 -2.11 -12.99
CA VAL A 45 6.93 -2.09 -13.99
C VAL A 45 8.31 -2.13 -13.30
N PRO A 46 8.66 -1.22 -12.39
CA PRO A 46 9.95 -1.29 -11.71
C PRO A 46 10.09 -2.51 -10.79
N ILE A 47 9.01 -3.00 -10.14
CA ILE A 47 9.06 -4.24 -9.35
C ILE A 47 9.38 -5.44 -10.26
N GLY A 48 8.64 -5.62 -11.34
CA GLY A 48 8.86 -6.74 -12.27
C GLY A 48 10.25 -6.71 -12.90
N PHE A 49 10.72 -5.50 -13.26
CA PHE A 49 12.07 -5.35 -13.80
C PHE A 49 13.16 -5.61 -12.75
N GLY A 50 12.99 -5.11 -11.53
CA GLY A 50 13.88 -5.38 -10.40
C GLY A 50 13.94 -6.87 -10.05
N THR A 51 12.80 -7.57 -10.12
CA THR A 51 12.72 -9.03 -9.94
C THR A 51 13.55 -9.78 -10.99
N ILE A 52 13.47 -9.36 -12.27
CA ILE A 52 14.29 -9.96 -13.33
C ILE A 52 15.77 -9.74 -13.02
N LEU A 53 16.19 -8.48 -12.75
CA LEU A 53 17.60 -8.14 -12.48
C LEU A 53 18.18 -8.93 -11.30
N ALA A 54 17.44 -9.07 -10.21
CA ALA A 54 17.89 -9.79 -9.02
C ALA A 54 18.07 -11.30 -9.25
N ASN A 55 17.35 -11.88 -10.22
CA ASN A 55 17.41 -13.31 -10.53
C ASN A 55 18.29 -13.63 -11.72
N ILE A 56 19.08 -12.68 -12.28
CA ILE A 56 20.09 -12.96 -13.30
C ILE A 56 21.32 -13.60 -12.63
N PRO A 57 21.67 -14.85 -12.95
CA PRO A 57 22.80 -15.53 -12.31
C PRO A 57 24.12 -14.81 -12.55
N GLY A 58 24.91 -14.63 -11.50
CA GLY A 58 26.25 -14.05 -11.57
C GLY A 58 26.30 -12.54 -11.83
N ALA A 59 25.16 -11.87 -11.98
CA ALA A 59 25.12 -10.42 -12.27
C ALA A 59 25.37 -9.54 -11.03
N GLY A 60 25.16 -10.06 -9.81
CA GLY A 60 25.47 -9.39 -8.56
C GLY A 60 24.71 -8.10 -8.28
N PHE A 61 23.54 -7.89 -8.91
CA PHE A 61 22.76 -6.66 -8.72
C PHE A 61 22.28 -6.43 -7.27
N ASP A 62 22.02 -7.51 -6.54
CA ASP A 62 21.56 -7.51 -5.13
C ASP A 62 22.63 -7.98 -4.15
N ALA A 63 23.85 -8.25 -4.64
CA ALA A 63 24.96 -8.73 -3.81
C ALA A 63 25.32 -7.72 -2.72
N ALA A 64 25.51 -8.20 -1.50
CA ALA A 64 26.04 -7.39 -0.41
C ALA A 64 27.50 -7.02 -0.66
N PRO A 65 27.99 -5.86 -0.16
CA PRO A 65 29.40 -5.54 -0.20
C PRO A 65 30.22 -6.53 0.65
N VAL A 66 31.38 -6.89 0.17
CA VAL A 66 32.31 -7.78 0.88
C VAL A 66 33.40 -6.92 1.54
N TYR A 67 33.65 -7.21 2.82
CA TYR A 67 34.70 -6.54 3.60
C TYR A 67 35.77 -7.55 4.02
N ASP A 68 37.04 -7.13 4.03
CA ASP A 68 38.14 -7.90 4.55
C ASP A 68 38.09 -8.00 6.09
N ALA A 69 38.97 -8.81 6.68
CA ALA A 69 39.06 -8.97 8.14
C ALA A 69 39.47 -7.67 8.88
N LEU A 70 39.93 -6.65 8.17
CA LEU A 70 40.33 -5.35 8.70
C LEU A 70 39.21 -4.29 8.52
N GLY A 71 38.06 -4.66 7.90
CA GLY A 71 36.94 -3.78 7.68
C GLY A 71 37.08 -2.92 6.40
N ASN A 72 38.05 -3.17 5.54
CA ASN A 72 38.16 -2.50 4.25
C ASN A 72 37.24 -3.18 3.22
N MET A 73 36.63 -2.38 2.35
CA MET A 73 35.74 -2.90 1.30
C MET A 73 36.59 -3.63 0.23
N GLU A 74 36.39 -4.94 0.12
CA GLU A 74 37.05 -5.79 -0.86
C GLU A 74 36.31 -5.77 -2.21
N SER A 75 34.97 -5.83 -2.15
CA SER A 75 34.13 -5.63 -3.33
C SER A 75 32.89 -4.78 -3.00
N PRO A 76 32.49 -3.87 -3.92
CA PRO A 76 31.28 -3.07 -3.70
C PRO A 76 30.03 -3.95 -3.81
N GLY A 77 28.97 -3.56 -3.12
CA GLY A 77 27.64 -4.17 -3.28
C GLY A 77 27.02 -3.83 -4.64
N GLY A 78 25.99 -4.59 -4.99
CA GLY A 78 25.19 -4.36 -6.18
C GLY A 78 24.30 -3.12 -6.07
N LEU A 79 23.86 -2.61 -7.22
CA LEU A 79 23.01 -1.42 -7.31
C LEU A 79 21.71 -1.59 -6.48
N LEU A 80 21.05 -2.74 -6.61
CA LEU A 80 19.77 -3.01 -5.92
C LEU A 80 19.98 -3.14 -4.42
N TYR A 81 21.13 -3.65 -3.97
CA TYR A 81 21.49 -3.69 -2.56
C TYR A 81 21.48 -2.27 -1.96
N TYR A 82 22.18 -1.33 -2.57
CA TYR A 82 22.24 0.06 -2.06
C TYR A 82 20.88 0.76 -2.13
N ILE A 83 20.10 0.57 -3.19
CA ILE A 83 18.75 1.10 -3.30
C ILE A 83 17.86 0.60 -2.14
N TYR A 84 17.92 -0.69 -1.85
CA TYR A 84 17.14 -1.28 -0.77
C TYR A 84 17.55 -0.72 0.59
N HIS A 85 18.83 -0.79 0.93
CA HIS A 85 19.33 -0.37 2.24
C HIS A 85 19.19 1.13 2.48
N ALA A 86 19.47 1.96 1.47
CA ALA A 86 19.35 3.41 1.60
C ALA A 86 17.89 3.90 1.67
N GLY A 87 16.97 3.25 0.96
CA GLY A 87 15.65 3.79 0.77
C GLY A 87 14.52 3.04 1.46
N ILE A 88 14.57 1.70 1.45
CA ILE A 88 13.48 0.86 1.98
C ILE A 88 13.73 0.51 3.45
N GLU A 89 14.89 -0.02 3.76
CA GLU A 89 15.25 -0.41 5.12
C GLU A 89 15.24 0.78 6.08
N THR A 90 15.71 1.95 5.65
CA THR A 90 15.61 3.20 6.42
C THR A 90 14.18 3.73 6.54
N GLY A 91 13.24 3.23 5.74
CA GLY A 91 11.88 3.75 5.64
C GLY A 91 11.75 5.05 4.83
N LEU A 92 12.85 5.57 4.24
CA LEU A 92 12.85 6.85 3.55
C LEU A 92 11.88 6.88 2.35
N PHE A 93 11.92 5.86 1.48
CA PHE A 93 11.07 5.83 0.28
C PHE A 93 9.59 5.78 0.61
N PRO A 94 9.08 4.90 1.49
CA PRO A 94 7.68 4.91 1.90
C PRO A 94 7.24 6.27 2.47
N LEU A 95 8.06 6.90 3.29
CA LEU A 95 7.75 8.20 3.89
C LEU A 95 7.66 9.32 2.84
N VAL A 96 8.56 9.35 1.86
CA VAL A 96 8.51 10.33 0.77
C VAL A 96 7.30 10.09 -0.14
N ILE A 97 6.92 8.83 -0.40
CA ILE A 97 5.69 8.53 -1.12
C ILE A 97 4.47 9.01 -0.34
N PHE A 98 4.43 8.80 0.98
CA PHE A 98 3.35 9.32 1.83
C PHE A 98 3.25 10.86 1.78
N MET A 99 4.38 11.56 1.71
CA MET A 99 4.39 13.01 1.49
C MET A 99 3.78 13.37 0.13
N GLY A 100 4.11 12.63 -0.93
CA GLY A 100 3.51 12.81 -2.25
C GLY A 100 2.01 12.56 -2.25
N VAL A 101 1.55 11.48 -1.62
CA VAL A 101 0.11 11.18 -1.44
C VAL A 101 -0.58 12.29 -0.66
N GLY A 102 0.04 12.83 0.38
CA GLY A 102 -0.46 13.99 1.12
C GLY A 102 -0.63 15.22 0.25
N ALA A 103 0.35 15.51 -0.62
CA ALA A 103 0.29 16.64 -1.56
C ALA A 103 -0.81 16.47 -2.62
N MET A 104 -1.16 15.23 -2.99
CA MET A 104 -2.27 14.94 -3.90
C MET A 104 -3.63 14.93 -3.19
N THR A 105 -3.67 14.75 -1.87
CA THR A 105 -4.90 14.57 -1.09
C THR A 105 -5.62 15.89 -0.86
N ASP A 106 -6.96 15.83 -0.86
CA ASP A 106 -7.86 16.93 -0.46
C ASP A 106 -8.63 16.52 0.80
N PHE A 107 -8.37 17.21 1.90
CA PHE A 107 -9.11 17.03 3.15
C PHE A 107 -10.49 17.70 3.16
N GLY A 108 -10.80 18.54 2.16
CA GLY A 108 -12.07 19.24 2.10
C GLY A 108 -13.30 18.36 2.28
N PRO A 109 -13.45 17.25 1.53
CA PRO A 109 -14.58 16.35 1.69
C PRO A 109 -14.72 15.72 3.09
N LEU A 110 -13.59 15.37 3.72
CA LEU A 110 -13.57 14.85 5.08
C LEU A 110 -14.00 15.90 6.11
N LEU A 111 -13.47 17.12 5.98
CA LEU A 111 -13.82 18.26 6.85
C LEU A 111 -15.26 18.70 6.68
N ALA A 112 -15.79 18.65 5.46
CA ALA A 112 -17.18 18.96 5.17
C ALA A 112 -18.15 17.95 5.79
N ASN A 113 -17.75 16.67 5.88
CA ASN A 113 -18.56 15.62 6.50
C ASN A 113 -17.71 14.70 7.40
N PRO A 114 -17.37 15.13 8.64
CA PRO A 114 -16.50 14.36 9.54
C PRO A 114 -17.03 12.98 9.92
N LYS A 115 -18.34 12.72 9.79
CA LYS A 115 -18.92 11.39 10.04
C LYS A 115 -18.33 10.31 9.14
N THR A 116 -17.76 10.69 7.99
CA THR A 116 -17.08 9.77 7.07
C THR A 116 -15.79 9.18 7.64
N LEU A 117 -15.22 9.75 8.71
CA LEU A 117 -14.15 9.13 9.50
C LEU A 117 -14.51 7.72 9.98
N LEU A 118 -15.78 7.52 10.37
CA LEU A 118 -16.28 6.20 10.83
C LEU A 118 -16.22 5.16 9.71
N LEU A 119 -16.38 5.56 8.45
CA LEU A 119 -16.31 4.66 7.30
C LEU A 119 -14.87 4.22 7.03
N GLY A 120 -13.90 5.14 7.12
CA GLY A 120 -12.49 4.81 7.06
C GLY A 120 -12.05 3.93 8.24
N ALA A 121 -12.49 4.24 9.45
CA ALA A 121 -12.20 3.43 10.63
C ALA A 121 -12.77 2.00 10.51
N ALA A 122 -13.99 1.86 9.99
CA ALA A 122 -14.61 0.54 9.78
C ALA A 122 -13.85 -0.30 8.75
N ALA A 123 -13.29 0.31 7.71
CA ALA A 123 -12.50 -0.43 6.73
C ALA A 123 -11.21 -1.04 7.34
N GLN A 124 -10.69 -0.47 8.45
CA GLN A 124 -9.53 -1.05 9.16
C GLN A 124 -9.83 -2.41 9.81
N VAL A 125 -11.09 -2.81 9.93
CA VAL A 125 -11.46 -4.17 10.35
C VAL A 125 -10.80 -5.21 9.43
N GLY A 126 -10.60 -4.90 8.14
CA GLY A 126 -9.83 -5.73 7.22
C GLY A 126 -8.40 -6.00 7.71
N ILE A 127 -7.69 -4.99 8.22
CA ILE A 127 -6.34 -5.12 8.76
C ILE A 127 -6.35 -6.08 9.97
N PHE A 128 -7.14 -5.77 10.99
CA PHE A 128 -7.11 -6.53 12.25
C PHE A 128 -7.63 -7.97 12.08
N THR A 129 -8.64 -8.20 11.25
CA THR A 129 -9.08 -9.57 10.94
C THR A 129 -8.02 -10.38 10.21
N THR A 130 -7.19 -9.74 9.40
CA THR A 130 -6.08 -10.42 8.71
C THR A 130 -4.96 -10.78 9.66
N VAL A 131 -4.61 -9.91 10.61
CA VAL A 131 -3.68 -10.25 11.70
C VAL A 131 -4.18 -11.50 12.43
N LEU A 132 -5.45 -11.48 12.87
CA LEU A 132 -6.04 -12.62 13.57
C LEU A 132 -6.09 -13.88 12.69
N GLY A 133 -6.33 -13.74 11.39
CA GLY A 133 -6.30 -14.84 10.42
C GLY A 133 -4.92 -15.45 10.27
N ALA A 134 -3.87 -14.61 10.17
CA ALA A 134 -2.48 -15.07 10.08
C ALA A 134 -2.06 -15.80 11.37
N VAL A 135 -2.35 -15.23 12.55
CA VAL A 135 -2.10 -15.86 13.85
C VAL A 135 -2.88 -17.19 13.97
N ALA A 136 -4.12 -17.24 13.51
CA ALA A 136 -4.92 -18.47 13.55
C ALA A 136 -4.30 -19.55 12.65
N LEU A 137 -3.84 -19.22 11.44
CA LEU A 137 -3.17 -20.18 10.55
C LEU A 137 -1.89 -20.77 11.18
N SER A 138 -1.11 -19.94 11.89
CA SER A 138 0.04 -20.42 12.67
C SER A 138 -0.38 -21.30 13.84
N HIS A 139 -1.40 -20.89 14.60
CA HIS A 139 -1.89 -21.64 15.74
C HIS A 139 -2.39 -23.05 15.36
N PHE A 140 -3.04 -23.18 14.20
CA PHE A 140 -3.48 -24.47 13.67
C PHE A 140 -2.38 -25.25 12.93
N GLY A 141 -1.14 -24.74 12.86
CA GLY A 141 -0.02 -25.41 12.21
C GLY A 141 -0.15 -25.54 10.68
N ILE A 142 -0.96 -24.67 10.06
CA ILE A 142 -1.14 -24.66 8.60
C ILE A 142 0.01 -23.89 7.93
N LEU A 143 0.40 -22.77 8.50
CA LEU A 143 1.52 -21.93 8.08
C LEU A 143 2.27 -21.46 9.33
N ASP A 144 3.55 -21.11 9.18
CA ASP A 144 4.38 -20.65 10.29
C ASP A 144 4.66 -19.15 10.18
N PHE A 145 3.76 -18.34 10.74
CA PHE A 145 3.92 -16.90 10.82
C PHE A 145 4.21 -16.48 12.26
N SER A 146 5.27 -15.71 12.46
CA SER A 146 5.49 -14.99 13.71
C SER A 146 4.42 -13.91 13.92
N ILE A 147 4.35 -13.31 15.10
CA ILE A 147 3.42 -12.20 15.34
C ILE A 147 3.80 -10.96 14.54
N GLN A 148 5.11 -10.77 14.28
CA GLN A 148 5.64 -9.72 13.42
C GLN A 148 5.22 -9.93 11.96
N ASP A 149 5.27 -11.18 11.47
CA ASP A 149 4.78 -11.54 10.14
C ASP A 149 3.28 -11.29 10.03
N ALA A 150 2.52 -11.75 11.01
CA ALA A 150 1.07 -11.54 11.06
C ALA A 150 0.68 -10.06 11.05
N ALA A 151 1.40 -9.20 11.79
CA ALA A 151 1.18 -7.76 11.78
C ALA A 151 1.49 -7.16 10.40
N SER A 152 2.60 -7.59 9.77
CA SER A 152 3.01 -7.14 8.43
C SER A 152 2.03 -7.61 7.34
N ILE A 153 1.53 -8.82 7.42
CA ILE A 153 0.50 -9.37 6.52
C ILE A 153 -0.81 -8.59 6.70
N GLY A 154 -1.16 -8.29 7.96
CA GLY A 154 -2.40 -7.58 8.29
C GLY A 154 -2.57 -6.26 7.58
N ILE A 155 -1.50 -5.47 7.47
CA ILE A 155 -1.53 -4.15 6.81
C ILE A 155 -2.00 -4.20 5.35
N ILE A 156 -1.84 -5.33 4.66
CA ILE A 156 -2.34 -5.51 3.28
C ILE A 156 -3.85 -5.22 3.22
N GLY A 157 -4.60 -5.53 4.28
CA GLY A 157 -6.04 -5.30 4.36
C GLY A 157 -6.46 -3.83 4.29
N GLY A 158 -5.54 -2.89 4.54
CA GLY A 158 -5.76 -1.46 4.36
C GLY A 158 -5.70 -1.02 2.90
N ALA A 159 -5.19 -1.85 1.99
CA ALA A 159 -4.89 -1.50 0.60
C ALA A 159 -4.01 -0.24 0.47
N ASP A 160 -2.98 -0.16 1.30
CA ASP A 160 -2.04 0.95 1.40
C ASP A 160 -0.61 0.42 1.19
N GLY A 161 -0.15 0.45 -0.05
CA GLY A 161 1.15 -0.09 -0.44
C GLY A 161 2.34 0.52 0.31
N PRO A 162 2.48 1.85 0.36
CA PRO A 162 3.57 2.50 1.11
C PRO A 162 3.57 2.16 2.59
N THR A 163 2.40 2.13 3.24
CA THR A 163 2.27 1.71 4.65
C THR A 163 2.67 0.24 4.83
N ALA A 164 2.26 -0.64 3.91
CA ALA A 164 2.62 -2.05 3.96
C ALA A 164 4.15 -2.23 3.88
N ILE A 165 4.83 -1.50 2.98
CA ILE A 165 6.29 -1.54 2.89
C ILE A 165 6.94 -1.00 4.17
N PHE A 166 6.44 0.12 4.70
CA PHE A 166 7.00 0.75 5.90
C PHE A 166 6.92 -0.17 7.14
N VAL A 167 5.80 -0.83 7.34
CA VAL A 167 5.62 -1.78 8.45
C VAL A 167 6.47 -3.02 8.24
N THR A 168 6.40 -3.61 7.05
CA THR A 168 7.09 -4.87 6.75
C THR A 168 8.61 -4.71 6.76
N SER A 169 9.15 -3.57 6.31
CA SER A 169 10.59 -3.31 6.39
C SER A 169 11.12 -3.28 7.83
N LYS A 170 10.25 -2.99 8.81
CA LYS A 170 10.60 -2.95 10.23
C LYS A 170 10.31 -4.25 10.97
N LEU A 171 9.19 -4.92 10.66
CA LEU A 171 8.71 -6.07 11.43
C LEU A 171 9.06 -7.42 10.79
N ALA A 172 9.03 -7.51 9.45
CA ALA A 172 9.20 -8.76 8.69
C ALA A 172 9.93 -8.53 7.35
N PRO A 173 11.21 -8.09 7.36
CA PRO A 173 11.95 -7.73 6.14
C PRO A 173 12.03 -8.86 5.11
N ASP A 174 12.01 -10.12 5.55
CA ASP A 174 12.07 -11.29 4.70
C ASP A 174 10.79 -11.49 3.87
N LEU A 175 9.64 -11.05 4.36
CA LEU A 175 8.35 -11.10 3.67
C LEU A 175 8.07 -9.87 2.80
N LEU A 176 8.99 -8.90 2.76
CA LEU A 176 8.77 -7.61 2.10
C LEU A 176 8.37 -7.75 0.62
N GLY A 177 9.04 -8.64 -0.13
CA GLY A 177 8.74 -8.87 -1.54
C GLY A 177 7.31 -9.38 -1.74
N ALA A 178 6.92 -10.41 -1.00
CA ALA A 178 5.60 -11.01 -1.08
C ALA A 178 4.49 -10.04 -0.66
N ILE A 179 4.68 -9.35 0.47
CA ILE A 179 3.70 -8.38 1.00
C ILE A 179 3.54 -7.17 0.08
N ALA A 180 4.64 -6.65 -0.48
CA ALA A 180 4.57 -5.52 -1.40
C ALA A 180 3.83 -5.90 -2.69
N VAL A 181 4.15 -7.05 -3.30
CA VAL A 181 3.44 -7.54 -4.50
C VAL A 181 1.95 -7.76 -4.20
N ALA A 182 1.61 -8.35 -3.04
CA ALA A 182 0.23 -8.52 -2.62
C ALA A 182 -0.49 -7.17 -2.50
N ALA A 183 0.06 -6.24 -1.71
CA ALA A 183 -0.55 -4.94 -1.44
C ALA A 183 -0.83 -4.13 -2.72
N TYR A 184 0.17 -4.05 -3.61
CA TYR A 184 0.01 -3.30 -4.87
C TYR A 184 -0.86 -4.02 -5.88
N SER A 185 -0.83 -5.37 -5.92
CA SER A 185 -1.72 -6.13 -6.78
C SER A 185 -3.19 -5.94 -6.37
N TYR A 186 -3.49 -5.94 -5.07
CA TYR A 186 -4.86 -5.69 -4.59
C TYR A 186 -5.29 -4.24 -4.80
N MET A 187 -4.40 -3.27 -4.64
CA MET A 187 -4.68 -1.90 -5.07
C MET A 187 -5.10 -1.83 -6.53
N ALA A 188 -4.36 -2.50 -7.42
CA ALA A 188 -4.70 -2.56 -8.84
C ALA A 188 -6.01 -3.28 -9.13
N LEU A 189 -6.38 -4.27 -8.32
CA LEU A 189 -7.61 -5.05 -8.45
C LEU A 189 -8.85 -4.40 -7.83
N VAL A 190 -8.72 -3.24 -7.17
CA VAL A 190 -9.84 -2.48 -6.58
C VAL A 190 -11.03 -2.35 -7.55
N PRO A 191 -10.86 -1.95 -8.83
CA PRO A 191 -11.97 -1.82 -9.77
C PRO A 191 -12.68 -3.14 -10.11
N ILE A 192 -12.06 -4.28 -9.83
CA ILE A 192 -12.60 -5.61 -10.12
C ILE A 192 -13.24 -6.21 -8.85
N ILE A 193 -12.58 -6.08 -7.69
CA ILE A 193 -13.00 -6.73 -6.45
C ILE A 193 -14.12 -5.97 -5.75
N GLN A 194 -14.06 -4.63 -5.71
CA GLN A 194 -15.04 -3.84 -4.96
C GLN A 194 -16.46 -3.87 -5.55
N PRO A 195 -16.70 -3.71 -6.87
CA PRO A 195 -18.05 -3.62 -7.39
C PRO A 195 -18.95 -4.83 -7.08
N PRO A 196 -18.50 -6.09 -7.19
CA PRO A 196 -19.28 -7.25 -6.77
C PRO A 196 -19.70 -7.19 -5.29
N ILE A 197 -18.77 -6.83 -4.41
CA ILE A 197 -19.02 -6.73 -2.95
C ILE A 197 -20.04 -5.62 -2.67
N MET A 198 -19.86 -4.46 -3.28
CA MET A 198 -20.78 -3.32 -3.15
C MET A 198 -22.19 -3.68 -3.59
N ARG A 199 -22.32 -4.36 -4.76
CA ARG A 199 -23.62 -4.77 -5.28
C ARG A 199 -24.28 -5.88 -4.44
N ALA A 200 -23.49 -6.80 -3.89
CA ALA A 200 -23.99 -7.87 -3.02
C ALA A 200 -24.51 -7.34 -1.68
N LEU A 201 -23.87 -6.30 -1.14
CA LEU A 201 -24.22 -5.75 0.18
C LEU A 201 -25.23 -4.60 0.13
N THR A 202 -25.61 -4.11 -1.04
CA THR A 202 -26.56 -3.00 -1.22
C THR A 202 -27.68 -3.35 -2.17
N ASN A 203 -28.89 -2.87 -1.86
CA ASN A 203 -30.04 -2.97 -2.75
C ASN A 203 -30.09 -1.77 -3.73
N PRO A 204 -30.89 -1.86 -4.83
CA PRO A 204 -31.01 -0.78 -5.81
C PRO A 204 -31.42 0.57 -5.23
N GLU A 205 -32.30 0.58 -4.24
CA GLU A 205 -32.77 1.79 -3.58
C GLU A 205 -31.64 2.47 -2.78
N GLU A 206 -30.82 1.70 -2.05
CA GLU A 206 -29.69 2.20 -1.29
C GLU A 206 -28.63 2.82 -2.21
N ARG A 207 -28.38 2.22 -3.41
CA ARG A 207 -27.43 2.73 -4.38
C ARG A 207 -27.87 4.03 -5.05
N GLN A 208 -29.18 4.31 -5.04
CA GLN A 208 -29.76 5.53 -5.63
C GLN A 208 -29.85 6.69 -4.64
N ILE A 209 -29.50 6.51 -3.37
CA ILE A 209 -29.50 7.59 -2.38
C ILE A 209 -28.63 8.73 -2.88
N LYS A 210 -29.24 9.90 -3.12
CA LYS A 210 -28.53 11.13 -3.51
C LYS A 210 -27.86 11.74 -2.29
N MET A 211 -26.63 12.16 -2.48
CA MET A 211 -25.87 12.88 -1.46
C MET A 211 -26.08 14.40 -1.63
N GLU A 212 -26.31 15.10 -0.53
CA GLU A 212 -26.40 16.55 -0.51
C GLU A 212 -25.03 17.19 -0.79
N GLN A 213 -25.04 18.38 -1.38
CA GLN A 213 -23.80 19.11 -1.65
C GLN A 213 -23.01 19.36 -0.35
N LEU A 214 -21.70 19.08 -0.39
CA LEU A 214 -20.82 19.32 0.74
C LEU A 214 -20.72 20.82 1.05
N ARG A 215 -20.65 21.16 2.34
CA ARG A 215 -20.40 22.56 2.74
C ARG A 215 -19.04 23.04 2.23
N PRO A 216 -18.89 24.32 1.93
CA PRO A 216 -17.59 24.89 1.65
C PRO A 216 -16.68 24.79 2.89
N VAL A 217 -15.41 24.45 2.67
CA VAL A 217 -14.37 24.36 3.71
C VAL A 217 -13.41 25.53 3.53
N THR A 218 -13.14 26.24 4.60
CA THR A 218 -12.24 27.40 4.57
C THR A 218 -10.77 26.99 4.45
N LYS A 219 -9.93 27.88 3.93
CA LYS A 219 -8.47 27.65 3.85
C LYS A 219 -7.86 27.39 5.24
N ALA A 220 -8.34 28.10 6.26
CA ALA A 220 -7.87 27.91 7.62
C ALA A 220 -8.16 26.50 8.15
N GLU A 221 -9.38 25.96 7.92
CA GLU A 221 -9.72 24.57 8.29
C GLU A 221 -8.80 23.57 7.60
N ARG A 222 -8.48 23.74 6.32
CA ARG A 222 -7.60 22.85 5.54
C ARG A 222 -6.15 22.87 6.02
N ILE A 223 -5.67 23.99 6.56
CA ILE A 223 -4.32 24.12 7.11
C ILE A 223 -4.25 23.59 8.55
N VAL A 224 -5.23 23.98 9.38
CA VAL A 224 -5.21 23.64 10.83
C VAL A 224 -5.46 22.16 11.06
N PHE A 225 -6.33 21.53 10.27
CA PHE A 225 -6.72 20.13 10.47
C PHE A 225 -5.51 19.15 10.39
N PRO A 226 -4.69 19.11 9.31
CA PRO A 226 -3.56 18.20 9.25
C PRO A 226 -2.51 18.47 10.35
N LEU A 227 -2.32 19.72 10.75
CA LEU A 227 -1.41 20.05 11.85
C LEU A 227 -1.94 19.56 13.19
N SER A 228 -3.23 19.76 13.48
CA SER A 228 -3.85 19.26 14.70
C SER A 228 -3.92 17.74 14.75
N LEU A 229 -4.18 17.09 13.61
CA LEU A 229 -4.15 15.64 13.48
C LEU A 229 -2.74 15.09 13.80
N LEU A 230 -1.70 15.69 13.20
CA LEU A 230 -0.32 15.29 13.45
C LEU A 230 0.04 15.42 14.93
N VAL A 231 -0.26 16.57 15.54
CA VAL A 231 0.05 16.82 16.96
C VAL A 231 -0.68 15.81 17.84
N LEU A 232 -1.98 15.59 17.61
CA LEU A 232 -2.78 14.63 18.37
C LEU A 232 -2.18 13.23 18.29
N VAL A 233 -1.89 12.77 17.08
CA VAL A 233 -1.35 11.40 16.87
C VAL A 233 0.06 11.27 17.40
N ALA A 234 0.93 12.28 17.23
CA ALA A 234 2.30 12.26 17.76
C ALA A 234 2.34 12.12 19.28
N PHE A 235 1.37 12.72 20.00
CA PHE A 235 1.28 12.58 21.45
C PHE A 235 0.67 11.25 21.91
N LEU A 236 -0.30 10.70 21.15
CA LEU A 236 -0.97 9.46 21.53
C LEU A 236 -0.24 8.21 21.04
N LEU A 237 0.36 8.27 19.88
CA LEU A 237 0.97 7.14 19.17
C LEU A 237 2.19 7.60 18.36
N PRO A 238 3.34 7.83 19.01
CA PRO A 238 4.54 8.36 18.35
C PRO A 238 5.00 7.55 17.12
N ASP A 239 4.82 6.22 17.13
CA ASP A 239 5.22 5.34 16.03
C ASP A 239 4.42 5.55 14.74
N ALA A 240 3.25 6.15 14.79
CA ALA A 240 2.48 6.58 13.63
C ALA A 240 2.92 7.95 13.08
N ALA A 241 3.63 8.75 13.89
CA ALA A 241 3.99 10.11 13.54
C ALA A 241 4.87 10.23 12.28
N PRO A 242 5.82 9.33 11.96
CA PRO A 242 6.59 9.42 10.73
C PRO A 242 5.70 9.38 9.48
N LEU A 243 4.79 8.42 9.37
CA LEU A 243 3.88 8.29 8.23
C LEU A 243 2.91 9.48 8.15
N LEU A 244 2.18 9.75 9.24
CA LEU A 244 1.20 10.84 9.27
C LEU A 244 1.86 12.22 9.17
N GLY A 245 3.07 12.38 9.72
CA GLY A 245 3.84 13.62 9.60
C GLY A 245 4.16 13.96 8.16
N MET A 246 4.65 12.99 7.40
CA MET A 246 4.96 13.18 5.98
C MET A 246 3.70 13.40 5.15
N PHE A 247 2.60 12.68 5.44
CA PHE A 247 1.30 12.89 4.82
C PHE A 247 0.75 14.30 5.07
N CYS A 248 0.75 14.73 6.34
CA CYS A 248 0.30 16.07 6.72
C CYS A 248 1.21 17.17 6.15
N PHE A 249 2.52 16.93 6.08
CA PHE A 249 3.46 17.88 5.49
C PHE A 249 3.23 18.06 3.99
N GLY A 250 3.02 16.97 3.25
CA GLY A 250 2.66 17.02 1.85
C GLY A 250 1.38 17.83 1.62
N ASN A 251 0.35 17.58 2.41
CA ASN A 251 -0.91 18.31 2.33
C ASN A 251 -0.75 19.80 2.71
N LEU A 252 0.03 20.10 3.73
CA LEU A 252 0.32 21.49 4.12
C LEU A 252 0.98 22.26 2.99
N MET A 253 1.94 21.67 2.27
CA MET A 253 2.58 22.32 1.11
C MET A 253 1.57 22.68 0.03
N LYS A 254 0.54 21.86 -0.18
CA LYS A 254 -0.55 22.13 -1.13
C LYS A 254 -1.47 23.24 -0.63
N GLU A 255 -1.97 23.13 0.59
CA GLU A 255 -3.06 23.99 1.10
C GLU A 255 -2.58 25.38 1.54
N CYS A 256 -1.33 25.55 1.94
CA CYS A 256 -0.78 26.85 2.33
C CYS A 256 -0.72 27.85 1.16
N GLY A 257 -0.51 27.36 -0.08
CA GLY A 257 -0.53 28.14 -1.29
C GLY A 257 0.67 29.09 -1.48
N VAL A 258 1.70 29.00 -0.61
CA VAL A 258 2.91 29.84 -0.70
C VAL A 258 4.12 29.10 -1.24
N VAL A 259 4.04 27.75 -1.31
CA VAL A 259 5.12 26.86 -1.79
C VAL A 259 4.61 25.95 -2.92
N ASN A 260 3.82 26.46 -3.84
CA ASN A 260 3.19 25.67 -4.90
C ASN A 260 4.21 24.88 -5.73
N ARG A 261 5.41 25.44 -5.97
CA ARG A 261 6.49 24.75 -6.68
C ARG A 261 6.98 23.50 -5.95
N LEU A 262 7.07 23.52 -4.61
CA LEU A 262 7.43 22.36 -3.80
C LEU A 262 6.31 21.31 -3.84
N SER A 263 5.06 21.75 -3.70
CA SER A 263 3.89 20.88 -3.81
C SER A 263 3.84 20.18 -5.18
N ASP A 264 4.03 20.94 -6.27
CA ASP A 264 4.05 20.39 -7.63
C ASP A 264 5.18 19.39 -7.83
N THR A 265 6.39 19.72 -7.38
CA THR A 265 7.56 18.80 -7.45
C THR A 265 7.28 17.52 -6.66
N THR A 266 6.69 17.64 -5.47
CA THR A 266 6.43 16.51 -4.58
C THR A 266 5.39 15.56 -5.14
N GLN A 267 4.29 16.08 -5.68
CA GLN A 267 3.19 15.24 -6.20
C GLN A 267 3.46 14.67 -7.60
N ASN A 268 4.49 15.13 -8.31
CA ASN A 268 4.83 14.71 -9.66
C ASN A 268 6.25 14.11 -9.73
N ALA A 269 7.29 14.96 -9.78
CA ALA A 269 8.64 14.51 -10.03
C ALA A 269 9.22 13.65 -8.90
N LEU A 270 9.10 14.10 -7.65
CA LEU A 270 9.72 13.43 -6.51
C LEU A 270 9.08 12.06 -6.25
N ILE A 271 7.73 12.00 -6.20
CA ILE A 271 7.03 10.73 -5.98
C ILE A 271 7.36 9.72 -7.09
N ASN A 272 7.45 10.15 -8.35
CA ASN A 272 7.78 9.28 -9.47
C ASN A 272 9.21 8.73 -9.38
N VAL A 273 10.20 9.58 -9.07
CA VAL A 273 11.59 9.15 -8.87
C VAL A 273 11.71 8.13 -7.76
N VAL A 274 11.10 8.42 -6.61
CA VAL A 274 11.13 7.52 -5.45
C VAL A 274 10.39 6.21 -5.75
N THR A 275 9.29 6.25 -6.49
CA THR A 275 8.54 5.06 -6.91
C THR A 275 9.37 4.13 -7.79
N ILE A 276 10.20 4.67 -8.70
CA ILE A 276 11.13 3.87 -9.51
C ILE A 276 12.09 3.10 -8.60
N PHE A 277 12.76 3.80 -7.69
CA PHE A 277 13.76 3.16 -6.81
C PHE A 277 13.12 2.21 -5.81
N LEU A 278 11.95 2.57 -5.25
CA LEU A 278 11.21 1.69 -4.37
C LEU A 278 10.81 0.40 -5.07
N GLY A 279 10.26 0.49 -6.28
CA GLY A 279 9.88 -0.69 -7.05
C GLY A 279 11.06 -1.60 -7.38
N LEU A 280 12.19 -1.03 -7.83
CA LEU A 280 13.43 -1.79 -8.07
C LEU A 280 13.94 -2.48 -6.79
N GLY A 281 13.94 -1.75 -5.65
CA GLY A 281 14.38 -2.29 -4.37
C GLY A 281 13.44 -3.38 -3.82
N VAL A 282 12.12 -3.26 -3.99
CA VAL A 282 11.16 -4.32 -3.67
C VAL A 282 11.39 -5.55 -4.57
N GLY A 283 11.56 -5.33 -5.87
CA GLY A 283 11.83 -6.40 -6.83
C GLY A 283 13.09 -7.19 -6.48
N SER A 284 14.12 -6.54 -5.91
CA SER A 284 15.35 -7.23 -5.47
C SER A 284 15.13 -8.25 -4.35
N LYS A 285 14.05 -8.13 -3.57
CA LYS A 285 13.71 -9.10 -2.51
C LYS A 285 12.88 -10.28 -3.01
N MET A 286 12.52 -10.30 -4.29
CA MET A 286 11.78 -11.39 -4.91
C MET A 286 12.73 -12.49 -5.43
N SER A 287 13.47 -13.11 -4.53
CA SER A 287 14.26 -14.31 -4.84
C SER A 287 13.41 -15.57 -4.78
N ALA A 288 13.86 -16.64 -5.44
CA ALA A 288 13.15 -17.92 -5.47
C ALA A 288 12.93 -18.51 -4.06
N GLU A 289 13.93 -18.44 -3.21
CA GLU A 289 13.88 -18.95 -1.85
C GLU A 289 12.83 -18.27 -0.97
N LYS A 290 12.68 -16.93 -1.13
CA LYS A 290 11.76 -16.12 -0.33
C LYS A 290 10.37 -16.04 -0.92
N PHE A 291 10.20 -16.19 -2.22
CA PHE A 291 8.92 -16.01 -2.88
C PHE A 291 8.19 -17.31 -3.23
N LEU A 292 8.92 -18.37 -3.60
CA LEU A 292 8.34 -19.67 -3.99
C LEU A 292 8.17 -20.59 -2.79
N ASN A 293 7.45 -20.13 -1.77
CA ASN A 293 7.13 -20.90 -0.57
C ASN A 293 5.62 -20.88 -0.28
N PRO A 294 5.10 -21.83 0.53
CA PRO A 294 3.69 -21.87 0.90
C PRO A 294 3.21 -20.62 1.64
N GLU A 295 4.10 -19.96 2.39
CA GLU A 295 3.81 -18.74 3.14
C GLU A 295 3.39 -17.60 2.21
N THR A 296 4.06 -17.44 1.07
CA THR A 296 3.70 -16.45 0.05
C THR A 296 2.28 -16.68 -0.49
N MET A 297 1.89 -17.94 -0.73
CA MET A 297 0.52 -18.26 -1.13
C MET A 297 -0.48 -17.92 -0.03
N GLY A 298 -0.11 -18.18 1.22
CA GLY A 298 -0.90 -17.78 2.40
C GLY A 298 -1.08 -16.26 2.50
N ILE A 299 0.00 -15.50 2.30
CA ILE A 299 0.00 -14.02 2.29
C ILE A 299 -0.95 -13.50 1.19
N LEU A 300 -0.85 -14.04 -0.02
CA LEU A 300 -1.73 -13.66 -1.13
C LEU A 300 -3.20 -14.00 -0.80
N GLY A 301 -3.48 -15.19 -0.29
CA GLY A 301 -4.85 -15.59 0.08
C GLY A 301 -5.43 -14.70 1.18
N LEU A 302 -4.68 -14.49 2.26
CA LEU A 302 -5.09 -13.63 3.38
C LEU A 302 -5.32 -12.18 2.93
N GLY A 303 -4.44 -11.63 2.10
CA GLY A 303 -4.57 -10.27 1.58
C GLY A 303 -5.84 -10.07 0.75
N ALA A 304 -6.21 -11.04 -0.10
CA ALA A 304 -7.45 -11.01 -0.87
C ALA A 304 -8.69 -10.98 0.04
N VAL A 305 -8.72 -11.86 1.03
CA VAL A 305 -9.81 -11.94 2.02
C VAL A 305 -9.88 -10.65 2.84
N ALA A 306 -8.73 -10.15 3.30
CA ALA A 306 -8.62 -8.90 4.04
C ALA A 306 -9.23 -7.72 3.29
N PHE A 307 -8.90 -7.57 2.03
CA PHE A 307 -9.40 -6.49 1.18
C PHE A 307 -10.92 -6.58 0.99
N CYS A 308 -11.45 -7.81 0.82
CA CYS A 308 -12.90 -8.05 0.75
C CYS A 308 -13.59 -7.65 2.05
N ILE A 309 -13.03 -8.03 3.21
CA ILE A 309 -13.57 -7.71 4.54
C ILE A 309 -13.53 -6.20 4.78
N GLY A 310 -12.43 -5.51 4.48
CA GLY A 310 -12.30 -4.06 4.62
C GLY A 310 -13.35 -3.31 3.80
N THR A 311 -13.52 -3.69 2.53
CA THR A 311 -14.55 -3.13 1.65
C THR A 311 -15.96 -3.37 2.21
N ALA A 312 -16.26 -4.61 2.63
CA ALA A 312 -17.55 -4.98 3.17
C ALA A 312 -17.87 -4.23 4.48
N SER A 313 -16.90 -4.12 5.37
CA SER A 313 -17.05 -3.42 6.66
C SER A 313 -17.39 -1.94 6.47
N GLY A 314 -16.73 -1.27 5.52
CA GLY A 314 -17.05 0.12 5.19
C GLY A 314 -18.48 0.30 4.67
N VAL A 315 -18.95 -0.57 3.77
CA VAL A 315 -20.34 -0.55 3.26
C VAL A 315 -21.34 -0.83 4.38
N LEU A 316 -21.08 -1.83 5.21
CA LEU A 316 -21.95 -2.19 6.33
C LEU A 316 -22.02 -1.07 7.39
N MET A 317 -20.90 -0.40 7.66
CA MET A 317 -20.88 0.76 8.54
C MET A 317 -21.75 1.90 8.00
N ALA A 318 -21.70 2.19 6.71
CA ALA A 318 -22.57 3.19 6.10
C ALA A 318 -24.05 2.82 6.25
N LYS A 319 -24.40 1.54 6.10
CA LYS A 319 -25.77 1.04 6.36
C LYS A 319 -26.16 1.17 7.82
N LEU A 320 -25.24 0.89 8.75
CA LEU A 320 -25.49 1.08 10.18
C LEU A 320 -25.72 2.55 10.51
N MET A 321 -24.89 3.45 9.96
CA MET A 321 -25.09 4.90 10.11
C MET A 321 -26.46 5.35 9.60
N ASN A 322 -26.94 4.79 8.49
CA ASN A 322 -28.27 5.07 7.95
C ASN A 322 -29.42 4.60 8.83
N LYS A 323 -29.21 3.58 9.67
CA LYS A 323 -30.19 3.15 10.67
C LYS A 323 -30.24 4.05 11.90
N LEU A 324 -29.11 4.69 12.23
CA LEU A 324 -28.94 5.52 13.42
C LEU A 324 -29.13 7.01 13.14
N SER A 325 -29.14 7.43 11.89
CA SER A 325 -29.20 8.84 11.47
C SER A 325 -30.38 9.10 10.53
N THR A 326 -30.98 10.28 10.67
CA THR A 326 -32.03 10.76 9.75
C THR A 326 -31.47 11.17 8.39
N ASN A 327 -30.23 11.69 8.37
CA ASN A 327 -29.54 12.06 7.14
C ASN A 327 -28.84 10.83 6.58
N LYS A 328 -29.40 10.27 5.52
CA LYS A 328 -28.89 9.06 4.89
C LYS A 328 -27.67 9.35 4.02
N VAL A 329 -26.67 8.48 4.12
CA VAL A 329 -25.51 8.46 3.22
C VAL A 329 -25.66 7.32 2.22
N ASN A 330 -25.13 7.48 1.02
CA ASN A 330 -25.11 6.38 0.06
C ASN A 330 -24.10 5.32 0.54
N PRO A 331 -24.51 4.05 0.78
CA PRO A 331 -23.61 3.04 1.33
C PRO A 331 -22.39 2.73 0.45
N LEU A 332 -22.47 3.02 -0.84
CA LEU A 332 -21.34 2.81 -1.76
C LEU A 332 -20.09 3.60 -1.35
N ILE A 333 -20.25 4.79 -0.73
CA ILE A 333 -19.07 5.57 -0.29
C ILE A 333 -18.30 4.88 0.84
N GLY A 334 -18.95 3.97 1.59
CA GLY A 334 -18.28 3.18 2.62
C GLY A 334 -17.19 2.26 2.06
N ALA A 335 -17.38 1.74 0.86
CA ALA A 335 -16.35 0.94 0.19
C ALA A 335 -15.05 1.73 -0.08
N ALA A 336 -15.14 3.06 -0.15
CA ALA A 336 -13.96 3.91 -0.31
C ALA A 336 -13.17 4.12 1.00
N GLY A 337 -13.60 3.57 2.13
CA GLY A 337 -12.87 3.61 3.40
C GLY A 337 -11.54 2.87 3.39
N VAL A 338 -11.25 2.03 2.41
CA VAL A 338 -9.91 1.48 2.18
C VAL A 338 -8.96 2.56 1.66
N SER A 339 -7.65 2.44 1.95
CA SER A 339 -6.66 3.49 1.67
C SER A 339 -6.21 3.61 0.21
N ALA A 340 -6.85 2.92 -0.73
CA ALA A 340 -6.54 2.98 -2.16
C ALA A 340 -7.00 4.33 -2.78
N VAL A 341 -6.24 5.39 -2.52
CA VAL A 341 -6.55 6.77 -2.97
C VAL A 341 -5.98 7.03 -4.37
N PRO A 342 -6.75 7.61 -5.30
CA PRO A 342 -8.20 7.89 -5.27
C PRO A 342 -9.05 6.78 -5.90
N MET A 343 -8.50 5.58 -6.09
CA MET A 343 -9.13 4.51 -6.89
C MET A 343 -10.44 4.02 -6.28
N ALA A 344 -10.48 3.76 -4.97
CA ALA A 344 -11.68 3.28 -4.31
C ALA A 344 -12.83 4.30 -4.39
N ALA A 345 -12.53 5.60 -4.28
CA ALA A 345 -13.51 6.66 -4.46
C ALA A 345 -14.07 6.70 -5.90
N ARG A 346 -13.21 6.51 -6.92
CA ARG A 346 -13.62 6.44 -8.32
C ARG A 346 -14.52 5.23 -8.59
N VAL A 347 -14.20 4.09 -7.98
CA VAL A 347 -15.03 2.87 -8.11
C VAL A 347 -16.40 3.07 -7.47
N ALA A 348 -16.47 3.65 -6.26
CA ALA A 348 -17.72 3.99 -5.62
C ALA A 348 -18.59 4.92 -6.49
N ASN A 349 -17.96 5.95 -7.06
CA ASN A 349 -18.63 6.86 -8.00
C ASN A 349 -19.14 6.14 -9.26
N LYS A 350 -18.32 5.26 -9.85
CA LYS A 350 -18.72 4.49 -11.05
C LYS A 350 -19.96 3.64 -10.79
N VAL A 351 -19.96 2.87 -9.69
CA VAL A 351 -21.11 2.03 -9.32
C VAL A 351 -22.33 2.87 -8.97
N GLY A 352 -22.14 4.05 -8.37
CA GLY A 352 -23.21 5.00 -8.12
C GLY A 352 -23.84 5.56 -9.38
N LEU A 353 -23.04 5.94 -10.38
CA LEU A 353 -23.51 6.42 -11.68
C LEU A 353 -24.23 5.34 -12.49
N GLU A 354 -23.83 4.08 -12.37
CA GLU A 354 -24.53 2.94 -13.00
C GLU A 354 -25.95 2.77 -12.40
N ALA A 355 -26.12 3.06 -11.10
CA ALA A 355 -27.43 2.98 -10.45
C ALA A 355 -28.30 4.24 -10.67
N ASN A 356 -27.69 5.41 -10.75
CA ASN A 356 -28.33 6.69 -11.00
C ASN A 356 -27.34 7.66 -11.68
N PRO A 357 -27.49 7.96 -12.99
CA PRO A 357 -26.55 8.80 -13.75
C PRO A 357 -26.37 10.24 -13.22
N GLN A 358 -27.28 10.72 -12.36
CA GLN A 358 -27.21 12.03 -11.75
C GLN A 358 -26.53 12.03 -10.36
N ASN A 359 -26.13 10.87 -9.85
CA ASN A 359 -25.60 10.73 -8.49
C ASN A 359 -24.07 10.68 -8.49
N PHE A 360 -23.44 11.82 -8.47
CA PHE A 360 -21.99 11.98 -8.42
C PHE A 360 -21.48 11.80 -6.99
N LEU A 361 -20.95 10.60 -6.68
CA LEU A 361 -20.47 10.24 -5.35
C LEU A 361 -18.99 10.53 -5.12
N LEU A 362 -18.23 10.96 -6.14
CA LEU A 362 -16.76 11.06 -6.07
C LEU A 362 -16.30 11.91 -4.86
N MET A 363 -16.81 13.12 -4.74
CA MET A 363 -16.41 14.02 -3.66
C MET A 363 -16.81 13.49 -2.28
N HIS A 364 -17.96 12.82 -2.18
CA HIS A 364 -18.42 12.19 -0.94
C HIS A 364 -17.58 10.96 -0.57
N ALA A 365 -17.14 10.18 -1.56
CA ALA A 365 -16.30 9.01 -1.37
C ALA A 365 -14.83 9.37 -1.04
N MET A 366 -14.37 10.57 -1.42
CA MET A 366 -13.03 11.04 -1.04
C MET A 366 -12.87 11.22 0.47
N GLY A 367 -13.93 11.61 1.20
CA GLY A 367 -13.88 11.72 2.66
C GLY A 367 -13.50 10.41 3.36
N PRO A 368 -14.26 9.32 3.18
CA PRO A 368 -13.90 7.99 3.69
C PRO A 368 -12.54 7.49 3.20
N ASN A 369 -12.18 7.79 1.94
CA ASN A 369 -10.93 7.34 1.34
C ASN A 369 -9.71 7.97 2.04
N VAL A 370 -9.76 9.25 2.32
CA VAL A 370 -8.73 9.96 3.10
C VAL A 370 -8.71 9.48 4.56
N ALA A 371 -9.89 9.24 5.15
CA ALA A 371 -10.01 8.65 6.48
C ALA A 371 -9.36 7.25 6.55
N GLY A 372 -9.42 6.48 5.46
CA GLY A 372 -8.73 5.20 5.32
C GLY A 372 -7.22 5.32 5.43
N VAL A 373 -6.61 6.31 4.75
CA VAL A 373 -5.15 6.56 4.82
C VAL A 373 -4.71 6.92 6.24
N ILE A 374 -5.47 7.77 6.91
CA ILE A 374 -5.21 8.10 8.32
C ILE A 374 -5.32 6.83 9.17
N GLY A 375 -6.36 6.03 8.93
CA GLY A 375 -6.61 4.79 9.65
C GLY A 375 -5.49 3.75 9.47
N SER A 376 -5.01 3.53 8.24
CA SER A 376 -3.91 2.60 7.95
C SER A 376 -2.59 3.05 8.59
N ALA A 377 -2.28 4.35 8.54
CA ALA A 377 -1.09 4.90 9.19
C ALA A 377 -1.15 4.78 10.73
N VAL A 378 -2.32 4.99 11.34
CA VAL A 378 -2.54 4.75 12.77
C VAL A 378 -2.41 3.27 13.11
N ALA A 379 -3.03 2.38 12.31
CA ALA A 379 -2.91 0.93 12.51
C ALA A 379 -1.45 0.46 12.40
N ALA A 380 -0.68 1.01 11.45
CA ALA A 380 0.75 0.76 11.32
C ALA A 380 1.52 1.13 12.58
N GLY A 381 1.28 2.32 13.12
CA GLY A 381 1.90 2.76 14.36
C GLY A 381 1.54 1.86 15.55
N VAL A 382 0.27 1.47 15.67
CA VAL A 382 -0.18 0.51 16.71
C VAL A 382 0.57 -0.80 16.59
N MET A 383 0.70 -1.35 15.39
CA MET A 383 1.38 -2.63 15.16
C MET A 383 2.87 -2.55 15.45
N ILE A 384 3.54 -1.49 15.00
CA ILE A 384 4.96 -1.28 15.28
C ILE A 384 5.18 -1.16 16.80
N ASN A 385 4.33 -0.41 17.50
CA ASN A 385 4.46 -0.21 18.94
C ASN A 385 4.22 -1.51 19.74
N LEU A 386 3.16 -2.26 19.41
CA LEU A 386 2.78 -3.46 20.15
C LEU A 386 3.67 -4.66 19.86
N VAL A 387 4.16 -4.79 18.63
CA VAL A 387 4.81 -6.01 18.14
C VAL A 387 6.31 -5.81 17.90
N GLY A 388 6.75 -4.58 17.62
CA GLY A 388 8.17 -4.28 17.32
C GLY A 388 9.12 -4.45 18.50
N GLY A 389 8.62 -4.53 19.72
CA GLY A 389 9.40 -4.79 20.93
C GLY A 389 9.36 -6.24 21.43
N MET A 390 8.62 -7.13 20.74
CA MET A 390 8.54 -8.57 21.03
C MET A 390 9.58 -9.33 20.20
#